data_266a51ee3f0d436c354ddfe2e660a97d
#
_entry.id   266a51ee3f0d436c354ddfe2e660a97d
#
_cell.length_a   1.000
_cell.length_b   1.000
_cell.length_c   1.000
_cell.angle_alpha   90.00
_cell.angle_beta   90.00
_cell.angle_gamma   90.00
#
_symmetry.space_group_name_H-M   'P 1'
#
loop_
_entity.id
_entity.type
_entity.pdbx_description
1 polymer ?
#
loop_
_entity_poly.entity_id
_entity_poly.type
_entity_poly.pdbx_seq_one_letter_code
_entity_poly.pdbx_strand_id
1 'polypeptide(L)'
;MDDPFTIWTQDLVPGMTTRIIKDDEQDVIEFNLMDRAKAVVGVGRHSNGKKWATIYEHEAENELQEAVLLQSIFYHYKTHGFDCGYSFAGTTKLKGILFRLGIKEREKYKRVYRLDEQNVES
;
A
#
# COMPACT_ATOMS: atom_id res chain seq x y z
N MET A 1 8.62 -20.58 -3.40
CA MET A 1 8.89 -19.14 -3.22
C MET A 1 7.59 -18.42 -3.04
N ASP A 2 7.56 -17.44 -2.14
CA ASP A 2 6.32 -16.73 -1.87
C ASP A 2 5.93 -15.83 -3.03
N ASP A 3 4.65 -15.88 -3.38
CA ASP A 3 4.06 -14.96 -4.34
C ASP A 3 4.05 -13.56 -3.71
N PRO A 4 4.41 -12.49 -4.45
CA PRO A 4 4.30 -11.12 -3.92
C PRO A 4 2.90 -10.74 -3.43
N PHE A 5 1.86 -11.41 -3.92
CA PHE A 5 0.48 -11.17 -3.49
C PHE A 5 0.10 -11.89 -2.21
N THR A 6 0.99 -12.68 -1.63
CA THR A 6 0.71 -13.38 -0.36
C THR A 6 0.48 -12.36 0.75
N ILE A 7 -0.58 -12.56 1.53
CA ILE A 7 -0.91 -11.71 2.68
C ILE A 7 -0.85 -12.53 3.97
N TRP A 8 -0.06 -12.07 4.91
CA TRP A 8 0.05 -12.68 6.24
C TRP A 8 -0.89 -11.93 7.17
N THR A 9 -2.14 -12.37 7.21
CA THR A 9 -3.21 -11.65 7.92
C THR A 9 -2.94 -11.44 9.41
N GLN A 10 -2.19 -12.35 10.03
CA GLN A 10 -1.84 -12.23 11.44
C GLN A 10 -0.96 -11.02 11.75
N ASP A 11 -0.32 -10.44 10.75
CA ASP A 11 0.54 -9.27 10.92
C ASP A 11 -0.22 -7.96 10.74
N LEU A 12 -1.49 -8.03 10.37
CA LEU A 12 -2.31 -6.84 10.15
C LEU A 12 -3.10 -6.50 11.40
N VAL A 13 -3.38 -5.22 11.59
CA VAL A 13 -4.20 -4.79 12.72
C VAL A 13 -5.61 -5.36 12.58
N PRO A 14 -6.30 -5.60 13.72
CA PRO A 14 -7.70 -6.07 13.67
C PRO A 14 -8.58 -5.12 12.85
N GLY A 15 -9.47 -5.70 12.06
CA GLY A 15 -10.37 -4.93 11.20
C GLY A 15 -9.79 -4.60 9.84
N MET A 16 -8.54 -4.95 9.57
CA MET A 16 -7.96 -4.79 8.24
C MET A 16 -8.38 -5.94 7.34
N THR A 17 -8.91 -5.63 6.18
CA THR A 17 -9.22 -6.61 5.14
C THR A 17 -8.45 -6.28 3.88
N THR A 18 -8.25 -7.28 3.03
CA THR A 18 -7.54 -7.11 1.77
C THR A 18 -8.30 -7.76 0.64
N ARG A 19 -8.16 -7.24 -0.55
CA ARG A 19 -8.65 -7.89 -1.77
C ARG A 19 -7.77 -7.54 -2.95
N ILE A 20 -7.67 -8.46 -3.89
CA ILE A 20 -6.94 -8.21 -5.14
C ILE A 20 -7.90 -7.56 -6.12
N ILE A 21 -7.45 -6.46 -6.71
CA ILE A 21 -8.23 -5.74 -7.72
C ILE A 21 -7.54 -5.94 -9.05
N LYS A 22 -8.31 -6.39 -10.04
CA LYS A 22 -7.81 -6.58 -11.39
C LYS A 22 -7.68 -5.23 -12.09
N ASP A 23 -6.54 -5.01 -12.70
CA ASP A 23 -6.24 -3.80 -13.45
C ASP A 23 -5.63 -4.20 -14.79
N ASP A 24 -5.88 -3.42 -15.84
CA ASP A 24 -5.42 -3.75 -17.20
C ASP A 24 -3.89 -3.84 -17.29
N GLU A 25 -3.19 -3.03 -16.50
CA GLU A 25 -1.72 -2.99 -16.52
C GLU A 25 -1.11 -3.84 -15.42
N GLN A 26 -1.76 -3.91 -14.27
CA GLN A 26 -1.20 -4.57 -13.11
C GLN A 26 -2.29 -4.84 -12.09
N ASP A 27 -2.32 -6.06 -11.55
CA ASP A 27 -3.19 -6.34 -10.42
C ASP A 27 -2.64 -5.62 -9.19
N VAL A 28 -3.54 -5.10 -8.36
CA VAL A 28 -3.19 -4.38 -7.14
C VAL A 28 -3.95 -4.96 -5.96
N ILE A 29 -3.50 -4.63 -4.75
CA ILE A 29 -4.14 -5.07 -3.53
C ILE A 29 -4.76 -3.85 -2.85
N GLU A 30 -6.04 -3.93 -2.52
CA GLU A 30 -6.68 -2.91 -1.70
C GLU A 30 -6.64 -3.36 -0.24
N PHE A 31 -6.14 -2.48 0.62
CA PHE A 31 -6.21 -2.65 2.07
C PHE A 31 -7.32 -1.75 2.58
N ASN A 32 -8.20 -2.30 3.41
CA ASN A 32 -9.35 -1.58 3.94
C ASN A 32 -9.41 -1.74 5.45
N LEU A 33 -9.34 -0.61 6.17
CA LEU A 33 -9.42 -0.58 7.64
C LEU A 33 -10.81 -0.14 8.04
N MET A 34 -11.71 -1.10 8.24
CA MET A 34 -13.08 -0.88 8.73
C MET A 34 -13.86 0.21 7.99
N ASP A 35 -13.62 0.34 6.68
CA ASP A 35 -14.20 1.38 5.81
C ASP A 35 -13.87 2.82 6.23
N ARG A 36 -12.89 3.00 7.12
CA ARG A 36 -12.44 4.33 7.58
C ARG A 36 -11.15 4.77 6.92
N ALA A 37 -10.40 3.83 6.37
CA ALA A 37 -9.17 4.11 5.65
C ALA A 37 -8.91 3.02 4.65
N LYS A 38 -8.38 3.40 3.49
CA LYS A 38 -8.10 2.46 2.38
C LYS A 38 -6.79 2.83 1.72
N ALA A 39 -6.11 1.82 1.19
CA ALA A 39 -4.90 2.04 0.41
C ALA A 39 -4.86 1.06 -0.76
N VAL A 40 -4.25 1.48 -1.85
CA VAL A 40 -4.02 0.65 -3.03
C VAL A 40 -2.51 0.41 -3.13
N VAL A 41 -2.13 -0.86 -3.16
CA VAL A 41 -0.74 -1.28 -3.10
C VAL A 41 -0.40 -2.12 -4.32
N GLY A 42 0.66 -1.73 -5.03
CA GLY A 42 1.24 -2.57 -6.06
C GLY A 42 2.36 -3.41 -5.48
N VAL A 43 2.48 -4.64 -5.95
CA VAL A 43 3.53 -5.55 -5.50
C VAL A 43 4.17 -6.25 -6.70
N GLY A 44 5.40 -6.67 -6.54
CA GLY A 44 6.10 -7.36 -7.60
C GLY A 44 7.50 -7.79 -7.17
N ARG A 45 8.31 -8.16 -8.15
CA ARG A 45 9.71 -8.54 -7.93
C ARG A 45 10.63 -7.68 -8.78
N HIS A 46 11.74 -7.27 -8.18
CA HIS A 46 12.86 -6.70 -8.92
C HIS A 46 13.56 -7.79 -9.73
N SER A 47 14.41 -7.38 -10.68
CA SER A 47 15.18 -8.33 -11.49
C SER A 47 16.08 -9.24 -10.65
N ASN A 48 16.51 -8.78 -9.48
CA ASN A 48 17.32 -9.58 -8.56
C ASN A 48 16.49 -10.55 -7.70
N GLY A 49 15.17 -10.61 -7.91
CA GLY A 49 14.28 -11.50 -7.18
C GLY A 49 13.71 -10.92 -5.89
N LYS A 50 14.21 -9.77 -5.43
CA LYS A 50 13.69 -9.14 -4.21
C LYS A 50 12.29 -8.61 -4.45
N LYS A 51 11.36 -8.88 -3.54
CA LYS A 51 9.99 -8.40 -3.63
C LYS A 51 9.91 -6.93 -3.26
N TRP A 52 8.98 -6.22 -3.90
CA TRP A 52 8.71 -4.82 -3.58
C TRP A 52 7.23 -4.60 -3.38
N ALA A 53 6.90 -3.59 -2.57
CA ALA A 53 5.54 -3.13 -2.34
C ALA A 53 5.54 -1.61 -2.34
N THR A 54 4.62 -1.03 -3.10
CA THR A 54 4.51 0.42 -3.23
C THR A 54 3.06 0.82 -2.99
N ILE A 55 2.83 1.75 -2.04
CA ILE A 55 1.50 2.31 -1.85
C ILE A 55 1.31 3.39 -2.91
N TYR A 56 0.37 3.16 -3.83
CA TYR A 56 0.08 4.08 -4.91
C TYR A 56 -0.82 5.21 -4.46
N GLU A 57 -1.80 4.89 -3.64
CA GLU A 57 -2.78 5.85 -3.20
C GLU A 57 -3.37 5.41 -1.86
N HIS A 58 -3.81 6.39 -1.08
CA HIS A 58 -4.52 6.09 0.16
C HIS A 58 -5.49 7.22 0.49
N GLU A 59 -6.50 6.89 1.29
CA GLU A 59 -7.39 7.88 1.87
C GLU A 59 -7.75 7.42 3.28
N ALA A 60 -8.04 8.36 4.15
CA ALA A 60 -8.39 8.07 5.53
C ALA A 60 -9.29 9.15 6.09
N GLU A 61 -10.12 8.75 7.04
CA GLU A 61 -11.09 9.65 7.69
C GLU A 61 -10.38 10.76 8.48
N ASN A 62 -9.22 10.43 9.07
CA ASN A 62 -8.44 11.38 9.87
C ASN A 62 -7.00 10.89 9.98
N GLU A 63 -6.15 11.70 10.62
CA GLU A 63 -4.71 11.39 10.75
C GLU A 63 -4.45 10.11 11.55
N LEU A 64 -5.28 9.82 12.55
CA LEU A 64 -5.10 8.59 13.33
C LEU A 64 -5.34 7.37 12.46
N GLN A 65 -6.42 7.36 11.69
CA GLN A 65 -6.73 6.25 10.80
C GLN A 65 -5.66 6.12 9.72
N GLU A 66 -5.16 7.23 9.19
CA GLU A 66 -4.07 7.23 8.23
C GLU A 66 -2.82 6.57 8.82
N ALA A 67 -2.44 6.95 10.03
CA ALA A 67 -1.26 6.40 10.68
C ALA A 67 -1.40 4.88 10.90
N VAL A 68 -2.55 4.44 11.39
CA VAL A 68 -2.79 3.02 11.63
C VAL A 68 -2.71 2.23 10.31
N LEU A 69 -3.37 2.75 9.28
CA LEU A 69 -3.37 2.11 7.96
C LEU A 69 -1.95 1.96 7.41
N LEU A 70 -1.21 3.06 7.32
CA LEU A 70 0.11 3.05 6.71
C LEU A 70 1.11 2.24 7.53
N GLN A 71 1.09 2.38 8.85
CA GLN A 71 1.99 1.61 9.71
C GLN A 71 1.74 0.12 9.59
N SER A 72 0.48 -0.29 9.57
CA SER A 72 0.13 -1.71 9.44
C SER A 72 0.63 -2.28 8.12
N ILE A 73 0.41 -1.55 7.02
CA ILE A 73 0.83 -2.01 5.70
C ILE A 73 2.37 -2.10 5.61
N PHE A 74 3.07 -1.05 6.02
CA PHE A 74 4.52 -1.06 5.95
C PHE A 74 5.15 -2.08 6.89
N TYR A 75 4.62 -2.24 8.09
CA TYR A 75 5.09 -3.27 9.02
C TYR A 75 4.94 -4.66 8.39
N HIS A 76 3.78 -4.92 7.82
CA HIS A 76 3.50 -6.19 7.16
C HIS A 76 4.56 -6.52 6.10
N TYR A 77 4.79 -5.60 5.18
CA TYR A 77 5.72 -5.85 4.08
C TYR A 77 7.18 -5.85 4.52
N LYS A 78 7.57 -4.94 5.41
CA LYS A 78 8.96 -4.91 5.88
C LYS A 78 9.31 -6.17 6.68
N THR A 79 8.38 -6.67 7.48
CA THR A 79 8.59 -7.90 8.26
C THR A 79 8.87 -9.08 7.34
N HIS A 80 8.31 -9.10 6.15
CA HIS A 80 8.52 -10.17 5.18
C HIS A 80 9.55 -9.84 4.10
N GLY A 81 10.39 -8.85 4.35
CA GLY A 81 11.57 -8.58 3.51
C GLY A 81 11.31 -7.82 2.23
N PHE A 82 10.15 -7.19 2.08
CA PHE A 82 9.85 -6.39 0.90
C PHE A 82 10.59 -5.06 0.94
N ASP A 83 10.98 -4.60 -0.24
CA ASP A 83 11.46 -3.23 -0.45
C ASP A 83 10.24 -2.33 -0.54
N CYS A 84 10.01 -1.49 0.46
CA CYS A 84 8.79 -0.69 0.58
C CYS A 84 8.98 0.71 0.04
N GLY A 85 7.94 1.22 -0.61
CA GLY A 85 7.93 2.56 -1.15
C GLY A 85 6.53 3.13 -1.24
N TYR A 86 6.44 4.37 -1.68
CA TYR A 86 5.18 5.04 -1.92
C TYR A 86 5.30 5.97 -3.12
N SER A 87 4.18 6.19 -3.82
CA SER A 87 4.14 7.11 -4.96
C SER A 87 2.98 8.11 -4.86
N PHE A 88 2.28 8.13 -3.73
CA PHE A 88 1.19 9.09 -3.52
C PHE A 88 1.74 10.48 -3.19
N ALA A 89 0.92 11.50 -3.43
CA ALA A 89 1.24 12.85 -2.99
C ALA A 89 1.02 12.96 -1.48
N GLY A 90 2.08 13.26 -0.75
CA GLY A 90 2.01 13.39 0.70
C GLY A 90 2.44 14.76 1.17
N THR A 91 2.07 15.10 2.41
CA THR A 91 2.56 16.32 3.04
C THR A 91 4.05 16.19 3.33
N THR A 92 4.72 17.34 3.48
CA THR A 92 6.14 17.35 3.85
C THR A 92 6.38 16.60 5.15
N LYS A 93 5.48 16.74 6.11
CA LYS A 93 5.55 16.06 7.40
C LYS A 93 5.51 14.55 7.22
N LEU A 94 4.54 14.05 6.44
CA LEU A 94 4.39 12.62 6.20
C LEU A 94 5.60 12.06 5.45
N LYS A 95 6.06 12.76 4.42
CA LYS A 95 7.24 12.33 3.66
C LYS A 95 8.48 12.23 4.56
N GLY A 96 8.65 13.17 5.49
CA GLY A 96 9.75 13.12 6.44
C GLY A 96 9.69 11.93 7.36
N ILE A 97 8.49 11.57 7.82
CA ILE A 97 8.30 10.38 8.66
C ILE A 97 8.65 9.11 7.87
N LEU A 98 8.16 9.00 6.66
CA LEU A 98 8.41 7.83 5.80
C LEU A 98 9.89 7.69 5.48
N PHE A 99 10.56 8.79 5.20
CA PHE A 99 12.01 8.79 4.95
C PHE A 99 12.79 8.24 6.15
N ARG A 100 12.43 8.67 7.36
CA ARG A 100 13.08 8.18 8.57
C ARG A 100 12.85 6.70 8.83
N LEU A 101 11.74 6.16 8.34
CA LEU A 101 11.44 4.73 8.44
C LEU A 101 12.08 3.91 7.32
N GLY A 102 12.84 4.55 6.44
CA GLY A 102 13.50 3.86 5.33
C GLY A 102 12.56 3.52 4.19
N ILE A 103 11.42 4.20 4.09
CA ILE A 103 10.45 3.96 3.03
C ILE A 103 10.70 4.96 1.93
N LYS A 104 10.92 4.45 0.72
CA LYS A 104 11.39 5.25 -0.40
C LYS A 104 10.24 5.88 -1.16
N GLU A 105 10.43 7.14 -1.57
CA GLU A 105 9.55 7.76 -2.53
C GLU A 105 9.89 7.19 -3.92
N ARG A 106 8.86 6.76 -4.65
CA ARG A 106 9.02 6.17 -5.97
C ARG A 106 8.42 7.08 -7.01
N GLU A 107 8.82 6.87 -8.27
CA GLU A 107 8.21 7.58 -9.38
C GLU A 107 6.71 7.32 -9.40
N LYS A 108 5.97 8.34 -9.79
CA LYS A 108 4.53 8.25 -9.89
C LYS A 108 4.17 7.20 -10.94
N TYR A 109 3.28 6.29 -10.57
CA TYR A 109 2.78 5.27 -11.48
C TYR A 109 2.12 5.93 -12.69
N LYS A 110 2.42 5.44 -13.89
CA LYS A 110 1.93 6.06 -15.15
C LYS A 110 0.43 6.23 -15.18
N ARG A 111 -0.28 5.20 -14.74
CA ARG A 111 -1.73 5.25 -14.60
C ARG A 111 -2.03 5.53 -13.14
N VAL A 112 -2.63 6.69 -12.87
CA VAL A 112 -3.04 7.01 -11.51
C VAL A 112 -4.24 6.15 -11.16
N TYR A 113 -4.06 5.24 -10.22
CA TYR A 113 -5.13 4.42 -9.70
C TYR A 113 -5.82 5.21 -8.60
N ARG A 114 -7.09 5.53 -8.80
CA ARG A 114 -7.86 6.32 -7.84
C ARG A 114 -8.89 5.46 -7.14
N LEU A 115 -8.97 5.59 -5.82
CA LEU A 115 -9.91 4.82 -5.02
C LEU A 115 -11.36 5.14 -5.36
N ASP A 116 -11.66 6.39 -5.68
CA ASP A 116 -13.01 6.83 -6.03
C ASP A 116 -13.47 6.30 -7.39
N GLU A 117 -12.57 6.02 -8.31
CA GLU A 117 -12.94 5.44 -9.61
C GLU A 117 -13.56 4.06 -9.46
N GLN A 118 -13.22 3.33 -8.41
CA GLN A 118 -13.76 2.00 -8.15
C GLN A 118 -15.22 2.03 -7.76
N ASN A 119 -15.67 3.11 -7.17
CA ASN A 119 -17.05 3.26 -6.76
C ASN A 119 -17.98 3.55 -7.94
N VAL A 120 -17.42 4.03 -9.04
CA VAL A 120 -18.19 4.39 -10.23
C VAL A 120 -18.51 3.17 -11.09
N GLU A 121 -17.65 2.17 -11.06
CA GLU A 121 -17.79 0.96 -11.87
C GLU A 121 -18.65 -0.14 -11.22
N SER A 122 -19.00 0.02 -10.00
CA SER A 122 -19.78 -0.99 -9.26
C SER A 122 -21.25 -0.94 -9.57
#